data_2c40d239e2e2747e1d1eeed2956e5a7f
#
_entry.id   2c40d239e2e2747e1d1eeed2956e5a7f
#
_cell.length_a   1.000
_cell.length_b   1.000
_cell.length_c   1.000
_cell.angle_alpha   90.00
_cell.angle_beta   90.00
_cell.angle_gamma   90.00
#
_symmetry.space_group_name_H-M   'P 1'
#
loop_
_entity.id
_entity.type
_entity.pdbx_description
1 polymer ?
#
loop_
_entity_poly.entity_id
_entity_poly.type
_entity_poly.pdbx_seq_one_letter_code
_entity_poly.pdbx_strand_id
1 'polypeptide(L)'
;NALKNIIINSEKNIKNLAYLCGDVVSYELDKELTQEGFKVSKIINYTSTKITDLNKESMDLIKKYPANIALIYSKRSAESFDEIVKKYSLAELMTHCIVMCISKKIEDFLKSKGWKKTEIFNPGEELIKIDQIKNG
;
A
#
# COMPACT_ATOMS: atom_id res chain seq x y z
N ASN A 1 12.82 10.05 -7.21
CA ASN A 1 12.90 8.76 -6.50
C ASN A 1 14.31 8.60 -5.92
N ALA A 2 14.43 8.39 -4.59
CA ALA A 2 15.72 8.29 -3.90
C ALA A 2 16.60 7.17 -4.49
N LEU A 3 16.03 6.01 -4.78
CA LEU A 3 16.75 4.87 -5.37
C LEU A 3 17.32 5.19 -6.76
N LYS A 4 16.54 5.89 -7.62
CA LYS A 4 17.03 6.35 -8.93
C LYS A 4 18.28 7.22 -8.76
N ASN A 5 18.24 8.19 -7.86
CA ASN A 5 19.35 9.11 -7.63
C ASN A 5 20.62 8.39 -7.11
N ILE A 6 20.43 7.39 -6.23
CA ILE A 6 21.54 6.56 -5.75
C ILE A 6 22.19 5.81 -6.92
N ILE A 7 21.38 5.20 -7.79
CA ILE A 7 21.89 4.43 -8.94
C ILE A 7 22.63 5.34 -9.94
N ILE A 8 22.07 6.51 -10.27
CA ILE A 8 22.66 7.47 -11.21
C ILE A 8 24.00 8.00 -10.66
N ASN A 9 24.10 8.23 -9.36
CA ASN A 9 25.29 8.75 -8.68
C ASN A 9 26.28 7.65 -8.29
N SER A 10 25.95 6.36 -8.49
CA SER A 10 26.88 5.26 -8.27
C SER A 10 27.95 5.22 -9.36
N GLU A 11 29.09 4.59 -9.06
CA GLU A 11 30.27 4.60 -9.92
C GLU A 11 29.99 4.29 -11.41
N LYS A 12 30.59 5.08 -12.27
CA LYS A 12 30.36 5.22 -13.72
C LYS A 12 30.47 3.94 -14.58
N ASN A 13 30.82 2.79 -14.01
CA ASN A 13 31.05 1.54 -14.75
C ASN A 13 29.86 0.54 -14.70
N ILE A 14 28.81 0.82 -13.92
CA ILE A 14 27.65 -0.06 -13.84
C ILE A 14 26.65 0.35 -14.93
N LYS A 15 26.57 -0.45 -16.00
CA LYS A 15 25.63 -0.20 -17.11
C LYS A 15 24.48 -1.21 -17.17
N ASN A 16 24.66 -2.39 -16.60
CA ASN A 16 23.70 -3.48 -16.66
C ASN A 16 23.03 -3.65 -15.29
N LEU A 17 21.71 -3.56 -15.25
CA LEU A 17 20.91 -3.66 -14.04
C LEU A 17 19.83 -4.74 -14.20
N ALA A 18 19.59 -5.53 -13.17
CA ALA A 18 18.44 -6.41 -13.08
C ALA A 18 17.43 -5.78 -12.11
N TYR A 19 16.21 -5.53 -12.58
CA TYR A 19 15.12 -5.00 -11.76
C TYR A 19 14.09 -6.08 -11.48
N LEU A 20 14.18 -6.70 -10.30
CA LEU A 20 13.23 -7.69 -9.84
C LEU A 20 12.02 -6.96 -9.22
N CYS A 21 10.84 -7.20 -9.73
CA CYS A 21 9.63 -6.51 -9.27
C CYS A 21 8.39 -7.40 -9.38
N GLY A 22 7.28 -6.93 -8.82
CA GLY A 22 5.97 -7.51 -9.09
C GLY A 22 5.44 -7.14 -10.48
N ASP A 23 4.39 -7.81 -10.92
CA ASP A 23 3.67 -7.50 -12.16
C ASP A 23 3.06 -6.09 -12.15
N VAL A 24 2.64 -5.62 -10.98
CA VAL A 24 2.14 -4.26 -10.77
C VAL A 24 3.16 -3.45 -9.99
N VAL A 25 3.67 -2.39 -10.61
CA VAL A 25 4.61 -1.47 -9.99
C VAL A 25 3.97 -0.07 -9.86
N SER A 26 4.23 0.59 -8.76
CA SER A 26 3.78 1.97 -8.52
C SER A 26 4.65 3.03 -9.18
N TYR A 27 5.82 2.63 -9.68
CA TYR A 27 6.82 3.49 -10.28
C TYR A 27 7.64 2.74 -11.33
N GLU A 28 7.74 3.27 -12.54
CA GLU A 28 8.42 2.64 -13.67
C GLU A 28 9.93 2.95 -13.67
N LEU A 29 10.63 2.47 -12.64
CA LEU A 29 12.07 2.70 -12.45
C LEU A 29 12.90 2.20 -13.65
N ASP A 30 12.49 1.08 -14.25
CA ASP A 30 13.13 0.49 -15.42
C ASP A 30 13.15 1.46 -16.62
N LYS A 31 12.02 2.13 -16.89
CA LYS A 31 11.94 3.10 -17.99
C LYS A 31 12.82 4.32 -17.75
N GLU A 32 12.77 4.87 -16.54
CA GLU A 32 13.55 6.06 -16.21
C GLU A 32 15.05 5.79 -16.23
N LEU A 33 15.51 4.64 -15.71
CA LEU A 33 16.92 4.28 -15.76
C LEU A 33 17.40 3.98 -17.19
N THR A 34 16.52 3.42 -18.04
CA THR A 34 16.83 3.25 -19.46
C THR A 34 17.04 4.58 -20.16
N GLN A 35 16.24 5.60 -19.86
CA GLN A 35 16.40 6.97 -20.37
C GLN A 35 17.74 7.60 -19.93
N GLU A 36 18.25 7.23 -18.76
CA GLU A 36 19.56 7.67 -18.24
C GLU A 36 20.73 6.84 -18.80
N GLY A 37 20.48 5.95 -19.75
CA GLY A 37 21.51 5.17 -20.46
C GLY A 37 21.89 3.84 -19.81
N PHE A 38 21.16 3.38 -18.79
CA PHE A 38 21.37 2.06 -18.21
C PHE A 38 20.65 0.98 -19.04
N LYS A 39 21.27 -0.19 -19.15
CA LYS A 39 20.63 -1.39 -19.70
C LYS A 39 19.91 -2.11 -18.56
N VAL A 40 18.59 -2.03 -18.53
CA VAL A 40 17.77 -2.58 -17.45
C VAL A 40 17.02 -3.82 -17.92
N SER A 41 17.25 -4.96 -17.26
CA SER A 41 16.49 -6.19 -17.44
C SER A 41 15.41 -6.25 -16.36
N LYS A 42 14.15 -6.01 -16.74
CA LYS A 42 13.00 -6.15 -15.84
C LYS A 42 12.62 -7.62 -15.71
N ILE A 43 12.58 -8.10 -14.48
CA ILE A 43 12.23 -9.48 -14.14
C ILE A 43 11.02 -9.46 -13.22
N ILE A 44 9.89 -9.98 -13.71
CA ILE A 44 8.70 -10.14 -12.89
C ILE A 44 8.89 -11.37 -12.00
N ASN A 45 9.06 -11.14 -10.70
CA ASN A 45 9.36 -12.15 -9.71
C ASN A 45 8.11 -12.71 -9.02
N TYR A 46 7.03 -11.92 -8.98
CA TYR A 46 5.74 -12.34 -8.42
C TYR A 46 4.60 -11.59 -9.10
N THR A 47 3.42 -12.22 -9.07
CA THR A 47 2.15 -11.59 -9.47
C THR A 47 1.29 -11.36 -8.23
N SER A 48 0.53 -10.27 -8.22
CA SER A 48 -0.41 -9.99 -7.14
C SER A 48 -1.82 -9.89 -7.68
N THR A 49 -2.76 -10.57 -7.03
CA THR A 49 -4.17 -10.51 -7.38
C THR A 49 -4.92 -9.69 -6.34
N LYS A 50 -5.75 -8.76 -6.81
CA LYS A 50 -6.61 -7.98 -5.94
C LYS A 50 -7.71 -8.88 -5.36
N ILE A 51 -7.81 -8.94 -4.04
CA ILE A 51 -8.89 -9.64 -3.36
C ILE A 51 -10.08 -8.67 -3.28
N THR A 52 -11.21 -9.11 -3.81
CA THR A 52 -12.47 -8.35 -3.81
C THR A 52 -13.62 -9.11 -3.15
N ASP A 53 -13.33 -10.31 -2.65
CA ASP A 53 -14.30 -11.19 -2.00
C ASP A 53 -13.86 -11.61 -0.61
N LEU A 54 -14.82 -11.68 0.30
CA LEU A 54 -14.66 -12.26 1.63
C LEU A 54 -15.34 -13.62 1.66
N ASN A 55 -14.66 -14.60 2.25
CA ASN A 55 -15.29 -15.86 2.60
C ASN A 55 -16.23 -15.67 3.81
N LYS A 56 -17.08 -16.67 4.05
CA LYS A 56 -18.07 -16.61 5.13
C LYS A 56 -17.42 -16.44 6.51
N GLU A 57 -16.33 -17.13 6.76
CA GLU A 57 -15.61 -17.08 8.05
C GLU A 57 -15.08 -15.66 8.34
N SER A 58 -14.43 -15.04 7.35
CA SER A 58 -13.94 -13.65 7.47
C SER A 58 -15.08 -12.66 7.68
N MET A 59 -16.21 -12.86 6.99
CA MET A 59 -17.40 -12.04 7.15
C MET A 59 -17.98 -12.15 8.56
N ASP A 60 -18.14 -13.36 9.08
CA ASP A 60 -18.66 -13.61 10.41
C ASP A 60 -17.74 -13.01 11.49
N LEU A 61 -16.41 -13.11 11.28
CA LEU A 61 -15.41 -12.53 12.17
C LEU A 61 -15.51 -11.00 12.23
N ILE A 62 -15.58 -10.33 11.08
CA ILE A 62 -15.71 -8.86 11.01
C ILE A 62 -17.01 -8.38 11.66
N LYS A 63 -18.12 -9.10 11.46
CA LYS A 63 -19.40 -8.76 12.08
C LYS A 63 -19.38 -8.93 13.58
N LYS A 64 -18.72 -9.99 14.07
CA LYS A 64 -18.63 -10.28 15.51
C LYS A 64 -17.64 -9.35 16.23
N TYR A 65 -16.56 -9.00 15.56
CA TYR A 65 -15.48 -8.15 16.09
C TYR A 65 -15.11 -7.06 15.07
N PRO A 66 -15.87 -5.96 15.00
CA PRO A 66 -15.55 -4.85 14.12
C PRO A 66 -14.14 -4.31 14.38
N ALA A 67 -13.40 -4.03 13.31
CA ALA A 67 -12.03 -3.55 13.42
C ALA A 67 -11.99 -2.11 13.94
N ASN A 68 -11.19 -1.86 14.97
CA ASN A 68 -10.87 -0.52 15.45
C ASN A 68 -9.78 0.15 14.62
N ILE A 69 -8.86 -0.64 14.07
CA ILE A 69 -7.74 -0.17 13.24
C ILE A 69 -7.59 -1.11 12.04
N ALA A 70 -7.41 -0.53 10.86
CA ALA A 70 -7.05 -1.23 9.63
C ALA A 70 -5.69 -0.73 9.15
N LEU A 71 -4.76 -1.65 8.86
CA LEU A 71 -3.41 -1.34 8.38
C LEU A 71 -3.33 -1.54 6.87
N ILE A 72 -2.94 -0.50 6.13
CA ILE A 72 -2.89 -0.46 4.67
C ILE A 72 -1.48 -0.16 4.19
N TYR A 73 -0.83 -1.16 3.59
CA TYR A 73 0.56 -1.09 3.14
C TYR A 73 0.73 -0.77 1.65
N SER A 74 -0.35 -0.68 0.88
CA SER A 74 -0.28 -0.34 -0.54
C SER A 74 -1.55 0.33 -1.03
N LYS A 75 -1.45 1.08 -2.14
CA LYS A 75 -2.64 1.64 -2.80
C LYS A 75 -3.60 0.54 -3.24
N ARG A 76 -3.09 -0.58 -3.75
CA ARG A 76 -3.91 -1.72 -4.18
C ARG A 76 -4.68 -2.35 -3.01
N SER A 77 -4.05 -2.45 -1.83
CA SER A 77 -4.74 -2.89 -0.61
C SER A 77 -5.83 -1.89 -0.17
N ALA A 78 -5.57 -0.59 -0.32
CA ALA A 78 -6.59 0.44 -0.04
C ALA A 78 -7.80 0.34 -0.98
N GLU A 79 -7.56 0.10 -2.28
CA GLU A 79 -8.62 -0.13 -3.26
C GLU A 79 -9.44 -1.37 -2.94
N SER A 80 -8.77 -2.49 -2.63
CA SER A 80 -9.41 -3.75 -2.23
C SER A 80 -10.25 -3.57 -0.98
N PHE A 81 -9.71 -2.91 0.04
CA PHE A 81 -10.41 -2.62 1.29
C PHE A 81 -11.68 -1.80 1.07
N ASP A 82 -11.60 -0.69 0.32
CA ASP A 82 -12.75 0.16 0.01
C ASP A 82 -13.84 -0.59 -0.77
N GLU A 83 -13.45 -1.39 -1.76
CA GLU A 83 -14.38 -2.20 -2.54
C GLU A 83 -15.08 -3.27 -1.69
N ILE A 84 -14.35 -3.97 -0.83
CA ILE A 84 -14.90 -4.99 0.08
C ILE A 84 -15.91 -4.36 1.03
N VAL A 85 -15.54 -3.24 1.67
CA VAL A 85 -16.44 -2.55 2.61
C VAL A 85 -17.73 -2.12 1.95
N LYS A 86 -17.67 -1.62 0.71
CA LYS A 86 -18.84 -1.23 -0.08
C LYS A 86 -19.66 -2.44 -0.53
N LYS A 87 -19.01 -3.44 -1.12
CA LYS A 87 -19.65 -4.64 -1.65
C LYS A 87 -20.46 -5.39 -0.61
N TYR A 88 -19.95 -5.46 0.61
CA TYR A 88 -20.60 -6.19 1.71
C TYR A 88 -21.34 -5.29 2.69
N SER A 89 -21.53 -3.99 2.37
CA SER A 89 -22.24 -3.02 3.19
C SER A 89 -21.71 -2.93 4.63
N LEU A 90 -20.38 -2.97 4.79
CA LEU A 90 -19.72 -2.97 6.10
C LEU A 90 -19.44 -1.56 6.63
N ALA A 91 -19.87 -0.50 5.95
CA ALA A 91 -19.55 0.90 6.30
C ALA A 91 -19.96 1.27 7.73
N GLU A 92 -21.10 0.81 8.20
CA GLU A 92 -21.58 1.08 9.57
C GLU A 92 -20.65 0.45 10.62
N LEU A 93 -20.19 -0.78 10.38
CA LEU A 93 -19.27 -1.48 11.28
C LEU A 93 -17.88 -0.82 11.31
N MET A 94 -17.52 -0.09 10.26
CA MET A 94 -16.23 0.60 10.12
C MET A 94 -16.25 2.08 10.51
N THR A 95 -17.37 2.60 11.04
CA THR A 95 -17.53 4.02 11.39
C THR A 95 -16.46 4.51 12.37
N HIS A 96 -16.04 3.65 13.30
CA HIS A 96 -15.02 3.95 14.30
C HIS A 96 -13.62 3.50 13.91
N CYS A 97 -13.48 2.78 12.80
CA CYS A 97 -12.21 2.25 12.34
C CYS A 97 -11.28 3.39 11.90
N ILE A 98 -10.06 3.39 12.43
CA ILE A 98 -8.97 4.26 11.98
C ILE A 98 -8.18 3.52 10.91
N VAL A 99 -8.11 4.08 9.71
CA VAL A 99 -7.38 3.47 8.61
C VAL A 99 -5.97 4.04 8.56
N MET A 100 -5.01 3.24 9.01
CA MET A 100 -3.59 3.59 9.00
C MET A 100 -2.95 3.19 7.69
N CYS A 101 -2.21 4.09 7.04
CA CYS A 101 -1.56 3.83 5.76
C CYS A 101 -0.13 4.37 5.70
N ILE A 102 0.69 3.84 4.79
CA ILE A 102 2.13 4.12 4.74
C ILE A 102 2.51 5.37 3.93
N SER A 103 1.57 6.11 3.35
CA SER A 103 1.91 7.28 2.55
C SER A 103 0.76 8.24 2.36
N LYS A 104 1.11 9.51 2.13
CA LYS A 104 0.16 10.57 1.78
C LYS A 104 -0.69 10.23 0.55
N LYS A 105 -0.12 9.63 -0.47
CA LYS A 105 -0.83 9.19 -1.68
C LYS A 105 -1.96 8.20 -1.40
N ILE A 106 -1.73 7.28 -0.46
CA ILE A 106 -2.76 6.30 -0.05
C ILE A 106 -3.82 6.99 0.81
N GLU A 107 -3.40 7.86 1.72
CA GLU A 107 -4.32 8.65 2.55
C GLU A 107 -5.28 9.50 1.69
N ASP A 108 -4.74 10.21 0.70
CA ASP A 108 -5.54 11.04 -0.21
C ASP A 108 -6.55 10.20 -1.00
N PHE A 109 -6.15 9.01 -1.44
CA PHE A 109 -7.06 8.05 -2.07
C PHE A 109 -8.18 7.65 -1.10
N LEU A 110 -7.87 7.25 0.13
CA LEU A 110 -8.86 6.85 1.13
C LEU A 110 -9.82 8.01 1.46
N LYS A 111 -9.31 9.22 1.65
CA LYS A 111 -10.12 10.43 1.86
C LYS A 111 -11.05 10.72 0.69
N SER A 112 -10.58 10.53 -0.55
CA SER A 112 -11.41 10.68 -1.76
C SER A 112 -12.56 9.66 -1.83
N LYS A 113 -12.44 8.53 -1.13
CA LYS A 113 -13.48 7.49 -1.00
C LYS A 113 -14.42 7.68 0.19
N GLY A 114 -14.20 8.74 0.99
CA GLY A 114 -15.03 9.08 2.14
C GLY A 114 -14.53 8.60 3.50
N TRP A 115 -13.34 7.99 3.56
CA TRP A 115 -12.71 7.60 4.82
C TRP A 115 -12.24 8.84 5.59
N LYS A 116 -12.84 9.13 6.73
CA LYS A 116 -12.57 10.35 7.50
C LYS A 116 -11.45 10.17 8.54
N LYS A 117 -11.35 8.98 9.12
CA LYS A 117 -10.36 8.66 10.17
C LYS A 117 -9.17 7.95 9.53
N THR A 118 -8.20 8.73 9.07
CA THR A 118 -6.99 8.20 8.43
C THR A 118 -5.75 8.72 9.13
N GLU A 119 -4.73 7.88 9.26
CA GLU A 119 -3.43 8.21 9.85
C GLU A 119 -2.30 7.65 8.99
N ILE A 120 -1.18 8.37 8.94
CA ILE A 120 0.03 7.90 8.26
C ILE A 120 0.99 7.32 9.29
N PHE A 121 1.61 6.18 8.97
CA PHE A 121 2.64 5.55 9.78
C PHE A 121 3.83 5.12 8.93
N ASN A 122 4.99 4.98 9.57
CA ASN A 122 6.17 4.38 8.94
C ASN A 122 6.16 2.87 9.13
N PRO A 123 6.42 2.05 8.10
CA PRO A 123 6.54 0.61 8.27
C PRO A 123 7.60 0.26 9.33
N GLY A 124 7.22 -0.60 10.28
CA GLY A 124 8.02 -0.95 11.45
C GLY A 124 7.70 -0.13 12.72
N GLU A 125 6.92 0.95 12.61
CA GLU A 125 6.51 1.81 13.73
C GLU A 125 5.02 1.68 14.06
N GLU A 126 4.35 0.61 13.60
CA GLU A 126 2.91 0.41 13.73
C GLU A 126 2.44 0.50 15.19
N LEU A 127 3.13 -0.19 16.10
CA LEU A 127 2.77 -0.21 17.52
C LEU A 127 2.94 1.14 18.17
N ILE A 128 4.00 1.87 17.83
CA ILE A 128 4.25 3.24 18.34
C ILE A 128 3.09 4.15 17.92
N LYS A 129 2.68 4.08 16.66
CA LYS A 129 1.58 4.89 16.14
C LYS A 129 0.23 4.51 16.78
N ILE A 130 -0.03 3.23 16.98
CA ILE A 130 -1.23 2.73 17.66
C ILE A 130 -1.30 3.25 19.10
N ASP A 131 -0.19 3.23 19.82
CA ASP A 131 -0.13 3.74 21.21
C ASP A 131 -0.37 5.25 21.28
N GLN A 132 0.16 6.02 20.32
CA GLN A 132 -0.13 7.45 20.20
C GLN A 132 -1.63 7.72 19.99
N ILE A 133 -2.28 6.94 19.15
CA ILE A 133 -3.73 7.05 18.86
C ILE A 133 -4.58 6.73 20.11
N LYS A 134 -4.17 5.75 20.91
CA LYS A 134 -4.90 5.34 22.12
C LYS A 134 -4.78 6.35 23.25
N ASN A 135 -3.65 7.05 23.34
CA ASN A 135 -3.31 7.96 24.44
C ASN A 135 -3.56 9.44 24.11
N GLY A 136 -3.96 9.75 22.89
CA GLY A 136 -4.35 11.09 22.43
C GLY A 136 -5.85 11.28 22.42
#